data_a88a9733585c0f450875c1cd83e789c8
#
_entry.id   a88a9733585c0f450875c1cd83e789c8
#
_cell.length_a   1.000
_cell.length_b   1.000
_cell.length_c   1.000
_cell.angle_alpha   90.00
_cell.angle_beta   90.00
_cell.angle_gamma   90.00
#
_symmetry.space_group_name_H-M   'P 1'
#
loop_
_entity.id
_entity.type
_entity.pdbx_description
1 polymer ?
#
loop_
_entity_poly.entity_id
_entity_poly.type
_entity_poly.pdbx_seq_one_letter_code
_entity_poly.pdbx_strand_id
1 'polypeptide(L)'
;MGAASRRDCDLAGNSTKIRGSKSLRKGRVSIKGQPYLITSTIHEREDLLNDAQSSGIVAGALHWLHENNRIDLIAYVIMPDHIHFIATLKSGTLPEIMHSLKSYTSKKINKTLKREGGVWQEQYHDHAIRKEEDLKEVIHYCLNNPVRKKLVKSYQDYPYWYCKWEV
;
A
#
# COMPACT_ATOMS: atom_id res chain seq x y z
N MET A 1 32.40 -2.44 -49.29
CA MET A 1 31.52 -1.37 -48.83
C MET A 1 30.53 -1.97 -47.85
N GLY A 2 30.93 -2.09 -46.58
CA GLY A 2 30.18 -2.80 -45.54
C GLY A 2 29.52 -1.83 -44.60
N ALA A 3 28.21 -1.90 -44.45
CA ALA A 3 27.48 -1.24 -43.39
C ALA A 3 27.45 -2.16 -42.19
N ALA A 4 28.12 -1.75 -41.11
CA ALA A 4 28.08 -2.46 -39.83
C ALA A 4 26.77 -2.16 -39.09
N SER A 5 25.97 -3.18 -38.90
CA SER A 5 24.78 -3.17 -38.05
C SER A 5 25.19 -3.09 -36.60
N ARG A 6 24.81 -2.02 -35.89
CA ARG A 6 24.88 -1.91 -34.47
C ARG A 6 23.68 -2.67 -33.87
N ARG A 7 23.96 -3.70 -33.09
CA ARG A 7 22.95 -4.36 -32.25
C ARG A 7 22.85 -3.59 -30.93
N ASP A 8 21.73 -2.91 -30.74
CA ASP A 8 21.35 -2.33 -29.46
C ASP A 8 20.98 -3.46 -28.50
N CYS A 9 21.73 -3.56 -27.40
CA CYS A 9 21.39 -4.43 -26.29
C CYS A 9 20.34 -3.72 -25.43
N ASP A 10 19.07 -3.99 -25.69
CA ASP A 10 17.99 -3.61 -24.77
C ASP A 10 18.06 -4.49 -23.52
N LEU A 11 18.62 -3.93 -22.45
CA LEU A 11 18.45 -4.44 -21.10
C LEU A 11 17.04 -4.05 -20.63
N ALA A 12 16.04 -4.83 -21.04
CA ALA A 12 14.70 -4.75 -20.52
C ALA A 12 14.70 -5.17 -19.05
N GLY A 13 14.69 -4.19 -18.15
CA GLY A 13 14.44 -4.39 -16.73
C GLY A 13 13.10 -5.10 -16.55
N ASN A 14 13.16 -6.31 -16.02
CA ASN A 14 12.01 -7.15 -15.75
C ASN A 14 11.20 -6.56 -14.58
N SER A 15 10.36 -5.56 -14.89
CA SER A 15 9.36 -5.04 -13.97
C SER A 15 8.26 -6.08 -13.86
N THR A 16 8.27 -6.87 -12.79
CA THR A 16 7.21 -7.81 -12.48
C THR A 16 5.91 -7.03 -12.21
N LYS A 17 5.13 -6.79 -13.26
CA LYS A 17 3.77 -6.25 -13.17
C LYS A 17 2.89 -7.28 -12.47
N ILE A 18 2.64 -7.08 -11.19
CA ILE A 18 1.59 -7.82 -10.47
C ILE A 18 0.24 -7.34 -11.00
N ARG A 19 -0.29 -8.05 -11.98
CA ARG A 19 -1.62 -7.80 -12.54
C ARG A 19 -2.67 -8.39 -11.61
N GLY A 20 -3.25 -7.56 -10.73
CA GLY A 20 -4.45 -7.92 -9.96
C GLY A 20 -5.71 -7.55 -10.75
N SER A 21 -6.35 -8.50 -11.44
CA SER A 21 -7.67 -8.28 -12.01
C SER A 21 -8.78 -8.75 -11.05
N LYS A 22 -10.01 -8.20 -11.20
CA LYS A 22 -11.21 -8.60 -10.43
C LYS A 22 -11.42 -10.13 -10.44
N SER A 23 -11.06 -10.80 -11.52
CA SER A 23 -11.17 -12.26 -11.70
C SER A 23 -10.20 -13.05 -10.81
N LEU A 24 -9.06 -12.49 -10.45
CA LEU A 24 -8.04 -13.15 -9.61
C LEU A 24 -8.40 -13.17 -8.12
N ARG A 25 -9.40 -12.38 -7.69
CA ARG A 25 -9.88 -12.36 -6.29
C ARG A 25 -11.05 -13.32 -6.04
N LYS A 26 -11.70 -13.78 -7.10
CA LYS A 26 -12.78 -14.76 -7.00
C LYS A 26 -12.20 -16.08 -6.50
N GLY A 27 -12.47 -16.42 -5.24
CA GLY A 27 -11.93 -17.62 -4.58
C GLY A 27 -10.73 -17.40 -3.66
N ARG A 28 -10.21 -16.17 -3.49
CA ARG A 28 -9.20 -15.89 -2.46
C ARG A 28 -9.85 -15.91 -1.08
N VAL A 29 -9.38 -16.82 -0.25
CA VAL A 29 -9.77 -16.92 1.16
C VAL A 29 -8.79 -16.09 1.99
N SER A 30 -9.32 -15.20 2.83
CA SER A 30 -8.51 -14.47 3.81
C SER A 30 -8.14 -15.42 4.96
N ILE A 31 -6.85 -15.54 5.25
CA ILE A 31 -6.33 -16.48 6.25
C ILE A 31 -5.92 -15.70 7.49
N LYS A 32 -6.52 -16.02 8.64
CA LYS A 32 -6.12 -15.47 9.94
C LYS A 32 -4.70 -15.92 10.29
N GLY A 33 -3.92 -15.01 10.84
CA GLY A 33 -2.50 -15.23 11.16
C GLY A 33 -1.57 -15.08 9.96
N GLN A 34 -2.11 -14.86 8.75
CA GLN A 34 -1.33 -14.61 7.55
C GLN A 34 -1.00 -13.12 7.44
N PRO A 35 0.29 -12.74 7.29
CA PRO A 35 0.66 -11.37 6.94
C PRO A 35 0.43 -11.08 5.46
N TYR A 36 -0.02 -9.87 5.17
CA TYR A 36 -0.29 -9.38 3.82
C TYR A 36 0.35 -8.01 3.61
N LEU A 37 0.95 -7.81 2.44
CA LEU A 37 1.25 -6.49 1.91
C LEU A 37 0.03 -6.01 1.11
N ILE A 38 -0.56 -4.89 1.50
CA ILE A 38 -1.78 -4.36 0.91
C ILE A 38 -1.48 -2.99 0.32
N THR A 39 -1.98 -2.75 -0.89
CA THR A 39 -1.88 -1.47 -1.59
C THR A 39 -3.26 -0.98 -1.97
N SER A 40 -3.56 0.26 -1.62
CA SER A 40 -4.79 0.94 -2.02
C SER A 40 -4.48 2.30 -2.61
N THR A 41 -5.08 2.62 -3.75
CA THR A 41 -4.80 3.82 -4.53
C THR A 41 -5.98 4.79 -4.44
N ILE A 42 -5.69 6.09 -4.40
CA ILE A 42 -6.68 7.17 -4.49
C ILE A 42 -7.31 7.17 -5.87
N HIS A 43 -8.60 7.53 -5.92
CA HIS A 43 -9.36 7.66 -7.17
C HIS A 43 -8.64 8.63 -8.11
N GLU A 44 -8.51 8.25 -9.38
CA GLU A 44 -7.78 9.02 -10.41
C GLU A 44 -6.33 9.41 -10.03
N ARG A 45 -5.77 8.78 -9.01
CA ARG A 45 -4.43 9.09 -8.46
C ARG A 45 -4.24 10.54 -8.03
N GLU A 46 -5.32 11.17 -7.55
CA GLU A 46 -5.23 12.49 -6.94
C GLU A 46 -4.29 12.46 -5.71
N ASP A 47 -3.53 13.54 -5.50
CA ASP A 47 -2.62 13.69 -4.35
C ASP A 47 -3.35 14.11 -3.07
N LEU A 48 -4.37 13.36 -2.66
CA LEU A 48 -5.22 13.68 -1.51
C LEU A 48 -4.55 13.43 -0.15
N LEU A 49 -3.48 12.65 -0.12
CA LEU A 49 -2.76 12.27 1.11
C LEU A 49 -1.44 13.02 1.26
N ASN A 50 -1.30 14.19 0.65
CA ASN A 50 -0.08 14.97 0.61
C ASN A 50 0.11 15.92 1.81
N ASP A 51 -0.75 15.85 2.81
CA ASP A 51 -0.68 16.69 4.01
C ASP A 51 -0.83 15.86 5.30
N ALA A 52 -0.39 16.42 6.41
CA ALA A 52 -0.40 15.75 7.72
C ALA A 52 -1.82 15.40 8.20
N GLN A 53 -2.84 16.18 7.81
CA GLN A 53 -4.21 15.97 8.25
C GLN A 53 -4.82 14.76 7.56
N SER A 54 -4.75 14.70 6.23
CA SER A 54 -5.28 13.59 5.43
C SER A 54 -4.51 12.29 5.69
N SER A 55 -3.17 12.35 5.72
CA SER A 55 -2.33 11.19 6.08
C SER A 55 -2.60 10.73 7.51
N GLY A 56 -2.79 11.64 8.46
CA GLY A 56 -3.13 11.33 9.85
C GLY A 56 -4.47 10.60 9.99
N ILE A 57 -5.47 10.91 9.16
CA ILE A 57 -6.75 10.19 9.14
C ILE A 57 -6.54 8.72 8.75
N VAL A 58 -5.73 8.46 7.73
CA VAL A 58 -5.44 7.10 7.27
C VAL A 58 -4.61 6.34 8.32
N ALA A 59 -3.55 6.96 8.84
CA ALA A 59 -2.72 6.38 9.90
C ALA A 59 -3.56 6.04 11.14
N GLY A 60 -4.40 6.95 11.60
CA GLY A 60 -5.29 6.74 12.73
C GLY A 60 -6.26 5.57 12.51
N ALA A 61 -6.79 5.42 11.30
CA ALA A 61 -7.67 4.31 10.96
C ALA A 61 -6.93 2.95 10.98
N LEU A 62 -5.68 2.89 10.51
CA LEU A 62 -4.85 1.69 10.57
C LEU A 62 -4.53 1.31 12.03
N HIS A 63 -4.16 2.28 12.87
CA HIS A 63 -3.92 2.05 14.29
C HIS A 63 -5.20 1.62 15.03
N TRP A 64 -6.34 2.22 14.71
CA TRP A 64 -7.62 1.80 15.28
C TRP A 64 -7.94 0.33 14.96
N LEU A 65 -7.70 -0.12 13.73
CA LEU A 65 -7.87 -1.53 13.35
C LEU A 65 -6.94 -2.45 14.15
N HIS A 66 -5.73 -2.00 14.44
CA HIS A 66 -4.76 -2.73 15.28
C HIS A 66 -5.22 -2.81 16.73
N GLU A 67 -5.59 -1.70 17.36
CA GLU A 67 -6.04 -1.61 18.73
C GLU A 67 -7.32 -2.41 19.00
N ASN A 68 -8.18 -2.54 17.97
CA ASN A 68 -9.41 -3.33 18.05
C ASN A 68 -9.22 -4.81 17.62
N ASN A 69 -7.97 -5.30 17.57
CA ASN A 69 -7.64 -6.68 17.22
C ASN A 69 -8.21 -7.17 15.89
N ARG A 70 -8.39 -6.26 14.93
CA ARG A 70 -8.79 -6.61 13.57
C ARG A 70 -7.58 -7.05 12.74
N ILE A 71 -6.47 -6.37 12.92
CA ILE A 71 -5.17 -6.65 12.32
C ILE A 71 -4.06 -6.54 13.37
N ASP A 72 -2.91 -7.16 13.12
CA ASP A 72 -1.64 -6.78 13.75
C ASP A 72 -0.85 -5.95 12.73
N LEU A 73 -0.82 -4.64 12.95
CA LEU A 73 -0.17 -3.69 12.05
C LEU A 73 1.34 -3.78 12.19
N ILE A 74 2.03 -4.06 11.10
CA ILE A 74 3.49 -4.26 11.07
C ILE A 74 4.19 -3.00 10.56
N ALA A 75 3.79 -2.49 9.41
CA ALA A 75 4.38 -1.31 8.82
C ALA A 75 3.40 -0.62 7.86
N TYR A 76 3.58 0.67 7.62
CA TYR A 76 2.92 1.36 6.52
C TYR A 76 3.77 2.51 5.98
N VAL A 77 3.48 2.90 4.77
CA VAL A 77 3.87 4.19 4.18
C VAL A 77 2.67 4.78 3.44
N ILE A 78 2.37 6.04 3.71
CA ILE A 78 1.26 6.78 3.11
C ILE A 78 1.85 7.73 2.08
N MET A 79 1.68 7.38 0.80
CA MET A 79 2.13 8.18 -0.34
C MET A 79 1.05 9.20 -0.71
N PRO A 80 1.35 10.27 -1.47
CA PRO A 80 0.36 11.28 -1.83
C PRO A 80 -0.92 10.73 -2.48
N ASP A 81 -0.80 9.70 -3.32
CA ASP A 81 -1.86 9.12 -4.15
C ASP A 81 -2.21 7.66 -3.83
N HIS A 82 -1.55 7.05 -2.85
CA HIS A 82 -1.79 5.65 -2.46
C HIS A 82 -1.18 5.32 -1.10
N ILE A 83 -1.55 4.16 -0.56
CA ILE A 83 -0.93 3.61 0.64
C ILE A 83 -0.40 2.20 0.39
N HIS A 84 0.69 1.88 1.06
CA HIS A 84 1.11 0.51 1.29
C HIS A 84 1.11 0.23 2.79
N PHE A 85 0.58 -0.90 3.20
CA PHE A 85 0.73 -1.35 4.58
C PHE A 85 0.88 -2.87 4.66
N ILE A 86 1.55 -3.30 5.71
CA ILE A 86 1.76 -4.71 6.03
C ILE A 86 1.05 -4.99 7.35
N ALA A 87 0.20 -5.98 7.35
CA ALA A 87 -0.55 -6.38 8.53
C ALA A 87 -0.87 -7.87 8.51
N THR A 88 -0.88 -8.48 9.69
CA THR A 88 -1.38 -9.83 9.88
C THR A 88 -2.88 -9.77 10.20
N LEU A 89 -3.68 -10.55 9.48
CA LEU A 89 -5.12 -10.62 9.72
C LEU A 89 -5.40 -11.33 11.05
N LYS A 90 -6.14 -10.66 11.94
CA LYS A 90 -6.52 -11.20 13.26
C LYS A 90 -7.96 -11.65 13.30
N SER A 91 -8.88 -10.88 12.71
CA SER A 91 -10.30 -11.20 12.70
C SER A 91 -10.98 -10.71 11.42
N GLY A 92 -12.06 -11.37 11.02
CA GLY A 92 -12.79 -11.05 9.79
C GLY A 92 -12.03 -11.45 8.53
N THR A 93 -12.25 -10.73 7.46
CA THR A 93 -11.67 -10.94 6.13
C THR A 93 -10.97 -9.67 5.63
N LEU A 94 -10.05 -9.80 4.66
CA LEU A 94 -9.42 -8.62 4.04
C LEU A 94 -10.44 -7.68 3.38
N PRO A 95 -11.47 -8.16 2.64
CA PRO A 95 -12.49 -7.27 2.13
C PRO A 95 -13.21 -6.45 3.20
N GLU A 96 -13.52 -7.05 4.37
CA GLU A 96 -14.14 -6.34 5.50
C GLU A 96 -13.20 -5.28 6.10
N ILE A 97 -11.91 -5.61 6.27
CA ILE A 97 -10.89 -4.66 6.72
C ILE A 97 -10.79 -3.48 5.76
N MET A 98 -10.68 -3.77 4.46
CA MET A 98 -10.55 -2.73 3.43
C MET A 98 -11.80 -1.89 3.27
N HIS A 99 -13.00 -2.49 3.40
CA HIS A 99 -14.26 -1.76 3.40
C HIS A 99 -14.33 -0.79 4.58
N SER A 100 -14.00 -1.26 5.78
CA SER A 100 -13.98 -0.44 7.01
C SER A 100 -13.00 0.73 6.88
N LEU A 101 -11.76 0.47 6.46
CA LEU A 101 -10.72 1.47 6.26
C LEU A 101 -11.15 2.53 5.25
N LYS A 102 -11.56 2.11 4.05
CA LYS A 102 -11.93 3.01 2.97
C LYS A 102 -13.19 3.83 3.28
N SER A 103 -14.20 3.21 3.86
CA SER A 103 -15.46 3.89 4.20
C SER A 103 -15.25 4.98 5.25
N TYR A 104 -14.52 4.67 6.33
CA TYR A 104 -14.23 5.63 7.38
C TYR A 104 -13.36 6.78 6.88
N THR A 105 -12.24 6.46 6.23
CA THR A 105 -11.29 7.49 5.76
C THR A 105 -11.87 8.37 4.68
N SER A 106 -12.68 7.82 3.75
CA SER A 106 -13.39 8.61 2.74
C SER A 106 -14.27 9.69 3.34
N LYS A 107 -15.08 9.33 4.33
CA LYS A 107 -15.97 10.28 5.02
C LYS A 107 -15.19 11.38 5.72
N LYS A 108 -14.11 11.00 6.42
CA LYS A 108 -13.27 11.96 7.16
C LYS A 108 -12.49 12.88 6.22
N ILE A 109 -11.85 12.34 5.18
CA ILE A 109 -11.08 13.13 4.20
C ILE A 109 -12.00 14.09 3.45
N ASN A 110 -13.17 13.64 2.96
CA ASN A 110 -14.12 14.50 2.27
C ASN A 110 -14.62 15.63 3.17
N LYS A 111 -14.92 15.33 4.44
CA LYS A 111 -15.30 16.36 5.41
C LYS A 111 -14.18 17.37 5.66
N THR A 112 -12.97 16.89 5.84
CA THR A 112 -11.78 17.72 6.14
C THR A 112 -11.42 18.63 4.98
N LEU A 113 -11.40 18.09 3.76
CA LEU A 113 -11.05 18.82 2.54
C LEU A 113 -12.25 19.54 1.90
N LYS A 114 -13.43 19.48 2.52
CA LYS A 114 -14.70 20.08 2.01
C LYS A 114 -14.98 19.67 0.56
N ARG A 115 -14.80 18.39 0.27
CA ARG A 115 -15.00 17.79 -1.06
C ARG A 115 -16.05 16.68 -1.01
N GLU A 116 -16.54 16.30 -2.19
CA GLU A 116 -17.48 15.20 -2.39
C GLU A 116 -16.90 14.19 -3.38
N GLY A 117 -17.53 13.01 -3.49
CA GLY A 117 -17.16 11.97 -4.43
C GLY A 117 -16.21 10.92 -3.86
N GLY A 118 -15.72 10.06 -4.74
CA GLY A 118 -14.86 8.95 -4.38
C GLY A 118 -13.48 9.41 -3.92
N VAL A 119 -12.97 8.77 -2.84
CA VAL A 119 -11.61 8.98 -2.36
C VAL A 119 -10.70 7.86 -2.85
N TRP A 120 -11.15 6.62 -2.75
CA TRP A 120 -10.36 5.44 -3.09
C TRP A 120 -10.84 4.81 -4.40
N GLN A 121 -9.92 4.22 -5.14
CA GLN A 121 -10.29 3.26 -6.18
C GLN A 121 -11.05 2.09 -5.56
N GLU A 122 -12.02 1.51 -6.27
CA GLU A 122 -12.83 0.40 -5.78
C GLU A 122 -11.97 -0.81 -5.38
N GLN A 123 -10.95 -1.10 -6.19
CA GLN A 123 -10.05 -2.23 -5.99
C GLN A 123 -8.88 -1.88 -5.06
N TYR A 124 -8.28 -2.92 -4.47
CA TYR A 124 -6.99 -2.88 -3.78
C TYR A 124 -6.16 -4.09 -4.21
N HIS A 125 -4.87 -4.05 -4.00
CA HIS A 125 -3.97 -5.17 -4.23
C HIS A 125 -3.56 -5.76 -2.90
N ASP A 126 -3.56 -7.09 -2.80
CA ASP A 126 -3.08 -7.82 -1.65
C ASP A 126 -2.08 -8.89 -2.11
N HIS A 127 -1.00 -9.02 -1.37
CA HIS A 127 0.00 -10.06 -1.53
C HIS A 127 0.17 -10.77 -0.18
N ALA A 128 -0.19 -12.05 -0.12
CA ALA A 128 0.06 -12.86 1.05
C ALA A 128 1.56 -13.16 1.16
N ILE A 129 2.19 -12.73 2.25
CA ILE A 129 3.63 -12.93 2.49
C ILE A 129 3.80 -14.38 2.95
N ARG A 130 4.45 -15.19 2.12
CA ARG A 130 4.66 -16.62 2.37
C ARG A 130 5.80 -16.84 3.37
N LYS A 131 5.87 -18.05 3.94
CA LYS A 131 6.94 -18.42 4.89
C LYS A 131 8.35 -18.38 4.28
N GLU A 132 8.43 -18.58 2.97
CA GLU A 132 9.69 -18.55 2.21
C GLU A 132 10.15 -17.13 1.88
N GLU A 133 9.26 -16.13 2.04
CA GLU A 133 9.59 -14.72 1.83
C GLU A 133 10.17 -14.13 3.10
N ASP A 134 11.24 -13.35 2.96
CA ASP A 134 11.78 -12.58 4.09
C ASP A 134 10.86 -11.37 4.36
N LEU A 135 10.14 -11.44 5.46
CA LEU A 135 9.26 -10.35 5.90
C LEU A 135 10.02 -9.02 6.03
N LYS A 136 11.30 -9.08 6.42
CA LYS A 136 12.14 -7.89 6.54
C LYS A 136 12.37 -7.23 5.17
N GLU A 137 12.62 -8.01 4.12
CA GLU A 137 12.76 -7.49 2.76
C GLU A 137 11.45 -6.85 2.28
N VAL A 138 10.29 -7.45 2.59
CA VAL A 138 8.98 -6.89 2.24
C VAL A 138 8.72 -5.58 2.97
N ILE A 139 9.12 -5.48 4.25
CA ILE A 139 9.04 -4.23 5.02
C ILE A 139 9.92 -3.15 4.38
N HIS A 140 11.18 -3.46 4.07
CA HIS A 140 12.08 -2.52 3.38
C HIS A 140 11.52 -2.08 2.02
N TYR A 141 10.96 -3.02 1.26
CA TYR A 141 10.29 -2.70 0.00
C TYR A 141 9.13 -1.72 0.20
N CYS A 142 8.31 -1.93 1.22
CA CYS A 142 7.19 -1.06 1.57
C CYS A 142 7.69 0.35 1.94
N LEU A 143 8.59 0.46 2.90
CA LEU A 143 9.07 1.72 3.45
C LEU A 143 9.90 2.55 2.45
N ASN A 144 10.63 1.91 1.54
CA ASN A 144 11.42 2.59 0.51
C ASN A 144 10.59 3.11 -0.69
N ASN A 145 9.27 3.06 -0.63
CA ASN A 145 8.43 3.59 -1.69
C ASN A 145 8.68 5.09 -1.98
N PRO A 146 8.78 5.99 -0.98
CA PRO A 146 9.09 7.40 -1.23
C PRO A 146 10.49 7.62 -1.82
N VAL A 147 11.48 6.78 -1.50
CA VAL A 147 12.82 6.83 -2.11
C VAL A 147 12.74 6.42 -3.59
N ARG A 148 12.03 5.33 -3.91
CA ARG A 148 11.82 4.89 -5.31
C ARG A 148 11.06 5.91 -6.14
N LYS A 149 10.17 6.69 -5.52
CA LYS A 149 9.45 7.81 -6.15
C LYS A 149 10.24 9.11 -6.16
N LYS A 150 11.49 9.10 -5.66
CA LYS A 150 12.40 10.26 -5.61
C LYS A 150 11.85 11.45 -4.81
N LEU A 151 10.99 11.18 -3.82
CA LEU A 151 10.47 12.21 -2.92
C LEU A 151 11.48 12.56 -1.82
N VAL A 152 12.25 11.57 -1.37
CA VAL A 152 13.29 11.70 -0.33
C VAL A 152 14.49 10.82 -0.68
N LYS A 153 15.63 11.05 -0.01
CA LYS A 153 16.84 10.23 -0.16
C LYS A 153 16.82 8.98 0.71
N SER A 154 16.21 9.09 1.89
CA SER A 154 16.00 7.98 2.82
C SER A 154 14.53 7.95 3.25
N TYR A 155 13.97 6.77 3.51
CA TYR A 155 12.59 6.66 3.97
C TYR A 155 12.39 7.30 5.35
N GLN A 156 13.43 7.37 6.20
CA GLN A 156 13.39 8.04 7.49
C GLN A 156 13.12 9.56 7.36
N ASP A 157 13.49 10.17 6.22
CA ASP A 157 13.21 11.57 5.94
C ASP A 157 11.77 11.82 5.48
N TYR A 158 11.00 10.76 5.21
CA TYR A 158 9.61 10.86 4.79
C TYR A 158 8.69 10.87 6.03
N PRO A 159 7.73 11.82 6.15
CA PRO A 159 7.01 12.01 7.42
C PRO A 159 5.89 10.98 7.69
N TYR A 160 5.40 10.25 6.67
CA TYR A 160 4.17 9.45 6.77
C TYR A 160 4.45 7.94 6.65
N TRP A 161 5.26 7.41 7.57
CA TRP A 161 5.55 6.00 7.67
C TRP A 161 5.51 5.51 9.11
N TYR A 162 5.41 4.20 9.26
CA TYR A 162 5.48 3.50 10.54
C TYR A 162 6.08 2.12 10.34
N CYS A 163 6.83 1.66 11.31
CA CYS A 163 7.24 0.28 11.45
C CYS A 163 7.22 -0.12 12.93
N LYS A 164 6.68 -1.30 13.20
CA LYS A 164 6.59 -1.88 14.55
C LYS A 164 7.96 -2.22 15.12
N TRP A 165 8.92 -2.51 14.26
CA TRP A 165 10.29 -2.87 14.62
C TRP A 165 11.31 -1.91 14.01
N GLU A 166 12.48 -1.87 14.62
CA GLU A 166 13.66 -1.26 14.00
C GLU A 166 14.13 -2.14 12.83
N VAL A 167 14.26 -1.56 11.65
CA VAL A 167 14.62 -2.25 10.41
C VAL A 167 15.79 -1.57 9.71
#